data_fddc6498a4502352dc2effb0bd533527
#
_entry.id   fddc6498a4502352dc2effb0bd533527
#
_cell.length_a   1.000
_cell.length_b   1.000
_cell.length_c   1.000
_cell.angle_alpha   90.00
_cell.angle_beta   90.00
_cell.angle_gamma   90.00
#
_symmetry.space_group_name_H-M   'P 1'
#
loop_
_entity.id
_entity.type
_entity.pdbx_description
1 polymer ?
#
loop_
_entity_poly.entity_id
_entity_poly.type
_entity_poly.pdbx_seq_one_letter_code
_entity_poly.pdbx_strand_id
1 'polypeptide(L)'
;MEAAPVPSTLGPPYRFDASVFRGDTRHLPIGVFDSGIGGLTVLEAILALDAFDNQSLRPGSDGRRDFENERFVYLGDQANMPYGNYASEGKGNFLRELILKDAIFLLGNRYWPSNIASRPIFDKPPVKAIVIACNTATAYGLEDLRQAMKIWGIPILVVGVVEAGARGVAEAIAPSDGRRGVAILATTGTCSSMAYPKAINTSVGLAGKRVPEIIQQGSVGLAGAIEGDPAYVTSDDSKSGDLTAYQGPSVQSTAAPIDSAHAKRYGFEESGLSGHPKYPESWRLNSISNYARYDVLSLVEKYRAAGGTVPIDTVVLGCTHFPLVQAEIQSAFAQLREYREDGHQPYRSLIANEI
;
A
#
# COMPACT_ATOMS: atom_id res chain seq x y z
N MET A 1 -34.46 4.22 -8.90
CA MET A 1 -33.61 3.51 -7.94
C MET A 1 -33.94 4.08 -6.57
N GLU A 2 -34.58 3.29 -5.71
CA GLU A 2 -34.80 3.68 -4.32
C GLU A 2 -33.46 3.96 -3.63
N ALA A 3 -33.39 5.07 -2.91
CA ALA A 3 -32.21 5.40 -2.10
C ALA A 3 -31.96 4.24 -1.14
N ALA A 4 -30.75 3.70 -1.15
CA ALA A 4 -30.38 2.67 -0.17
C ALA A 4 -30.67 3.19 1.25
N PRO A 5 -31.22 2.36 2.14
CA PRO A 5 -31.62 2.80 3.47
C PRO A 5 -30.42 3.38 4.22
N VAL A 6 -30.64 4.50 4.89
CA VAL A 6 -29.65 5.13 5.77
C VAL A 6 -29.12 4.06 6.76
N PRO A 7 -27.81 4.04 7.10
CA PRO A 7 -27.23 3.05 8.02
C PRO A 7 -27.89 2.90 9.39
N SER A 8 -28.74 3.83 9.79
CA SER A 8 -29.62 3.67 10.96
C SER A 8 -30.47 2.39 10.92
N THR A 9 -30.64 1.77 9.75
CA THR A 9 -31.34 0.49 9.56
C THR A 9 -30.39 -0.71 9.65
N LEU A 10 -29.07 -0.49 9.56
CA LEU A 10 -28.09 -1.53 9.85
C LEU A 10 -28.09 -1.80 11.35
N GLY A 11 -28.30 -3.05 11.72
CA GLY A 11 -28.29 -3.48 13.15
C GLY A 11 -26.97 -3.12 13.84
N PRO A 12 -26.94 -3.09 15.19
CA PRO A 12 -25.67 -2.96 15.90
C PRO A 12 -24.69 -4.04 15.42
N PRO A 13 -23.40 -3.77 15.21
CA PRO A 13 -22.63 -2.58 15.59
C PRO A 13 -22.52 -1.49 14.53
N TYR A 14 -23.14 -1.63 13.37
CA TYR A 14 -22.93 -0.80 12.18
C TYR A 14 -23.89 0.39 12.15
N ARG A 15 -23.85 1.25 13.19
CA ARG A 15 -24.68 2.43 13.29
C ARG A 15 -23.87 3.68 13.45
N PHE A 16 -24.27 4.74 12.77
CA PHE A 16 -23.88 6.11 13.06
C PHE A 16 -25.07 7.05 12.91
N ASP A 17 -25.01 8.22 13.53
CA ASP A 17 -26.03 9.24 13.43
C ASP A 17 -25.68 10.23 12.30
N ALA A 18 -26.38 10.12 11.17
CA ALA A 18 -26.17 10.99 10.02
C ALA A 18 -26.55 12.48 10.33
N SER A 19 -27.31 12.75 11.39
CA SER A 19 -27.71 14.12 11.75
C SER A 19 -26.52 14.96 12.23
N VAL A 20 -25.47 14.33 12.79
CA VAL A 20 -24.23 14.98 13.21
C VAL A 20 -23.55 15.73 12.07
N PHE A 21 -23.71 15.26 10.83
CA PHE A 21 -23.06 15.82 9.64
C PHE A 21 -23.86 16.94 8.99
N ARG A 22 -25.03 17.33 9.53
CA ARG A 22 -25.87 18.43 9.00
C ARG A 22 -25.46 19.81 9.54
N GLY A 23 -24.63 19.85 10.59
CA GLY A 23 -24.19 21.08 11.24
C GLY A 23 -22.74 21.44 10.92
N ASP A 24 -22.13 22.25 11.78
CA ASP A 24 -20.70 22.57 11.71
C ASP A 24 -19.86 21.37 12.16
N THR A 25 -19.17 20.76 11.22
CA THR A 25 -18.31 19.59 11.43
C THR A 25 -16.82 19.93 11.60
N ARG A 26 -16.44 21.23 11.55
CA ARG A 26 -15.02 21.66 11.60
C ARG A 26 -14.30 21.19 12.84
N HIS A 27 -15.01 21.06 13.96
CA HIS A 27 -14.49 20.60 15.25
C HIS A 27 -14.25 19.07 15.31
N LEU A 28 -14.78 18.30 14.36
CA LEU A 28 -14.61 16.86 14.33
C LEU A 28 -13.19 16.47 13.83
N PRO A 29 -12.64 15.33 14.28
CA PRO A 29 -11.34 14.86 13.82
C PRO A 29 -11.35 14.38 12.37
N ILE A 30 -10.17 14.19 11.79
CA ILE A 30 -9.95 13.49 10.54
C ILE A 30 -9.75 12.00 10.85
N GLY A 31 -10.47 11.12 10.15
CA GLY A 31 -10.29 9.67 10.23
C GLY A 31 -9.21 9.21 9.26
N VAL A 32 -8.31 8.37 9.74
CA VAL A 32 -7.30 7.70 8.90
C VAL A 32 -7.45 6.20 9.13
N PHE A 33 -7.64 5.40 8.10
CA PHE A 33 -7.67 3.96 8.27
C PHE A 33 -6.75 3.20 7.31
N ASP A 34 -6.26 2.08 7.81
CA ASP A 34 -5.42 1.13 7.11
C ASP A 34 -5.80 -0.30 7.51
N SER A 35 -5.38 -1.29 6.74
CA SER A 35 -5.53 -2.70 7.12
C SER A 35 -4.66 -3.14 8.29
N GLY A 36 -3.63 -2.36 8.65
CA GLY A 36 -2.67 -2.66 9.71
C GLY A 36 -2.07 -1.42 10.34
N ILE A 37 -0.79 -1.49 10.68
CA ILE A 37 -0.04 -0.37 11.26
C ILE A 37 0.72 0.47 10.22
N GLY A 38 0.88 -0.05 8.98
CA GLY A 38 1.63 0.64 7.93
C GLY A 38 1.09 2.04 7.60
N GLY A 39 -0.22 2.26 7.72
CA GLY A 39 -0.84 3.56 7.52
C GLY A 39 -0.43 4.65 8.52
N LEU A 40 0.28 4.32 9.60
CA LEU A 40 0.89 5.30 10.49
C LEU A 40 1.95 6.14 9.77
N THR A 41 2.63 5.59 8.76
CA THR A 41 3.57 6.35 7.91
C THR A 41 2.84 7.46 7.14
N VAL A 42 1.62 7.19 6.66
CA VAL A 42 0.78 8.18 5.99
C VAL A 42 0.30 9.24 6.98
N LEU A 43 -0.12 8.84 8.16
CA LEU A 43 -0.51 9.78 9.22
C LEU A 43 0.66 10.68 9.62
N GLU A 44 1.87 10.12 9.79
CA GLU A 44 3.08 10.88 10.11
C GLU A 44 3.39 11.91 9.03
N ALA A 45 3.29 11.53 7.75
CA ALA A 45 3.46 12.46 6.62
C ALA A 45 2.44 13.60 6.64
N ILE A 46 1.16 13.32 6.98
CA ILE A 46 0.12 14.34 7.12
C ILE A 46 0.46 15.28 8.28
N LEU A 47 0.87 14.73 9.42
CA LEU A 47 1.22 15.52 10.61
C LEU A 47 2.46 16.39 10.42
N ALA A 48 3.36 16.02 9.50
CA ALA A 48 4.57 16.76 9.18
C ALA A 48 4.38 17.77 8.03
N LEU A 49 3.24 17.73 7.33
CA LEU A 49 2.99 18.53 6.13
C LEU A 49 3.00 20.03 6.44
N ASP A 50 3.75 20.79 5.64
CA ASP A 50 3.81 22.25 5.58
C ASP A 50 3.92 22.63 4.09
N ALA A 51 2.79 22.54 3.39
CA ALA A 51 2.67 22.80 1.96
C ALA A 51 1.84 24.04 1.63
N PHE A 52 1.13 24.57 2.64
CA PHE A 52 0.26 25.74 2.50
C PHE A 52 0.59 26.76 3.59
N ASP A 53 0.45 28.03 3.25
CA ASP A 53 0.41 29.12 4.22
C ASP A 53 -0.90 29.02 5.02
N ASN A 54 -0.80 28.84 6.34
CA ASN A 54 -1.94 28.56 7.23
C ASN A 54 -2.93 29.75 7.36
N GLN A 55 -2.53 30.98 6.96
CA GLN A 55 -3.40 32.15 7.01
C GLN A 55 -4.10 32.38 5.67
N SER A 56 -3.34 32.36 4.58
CA SER A 56 -3.86 32.65 3.24
C SER A 56 -4.44 31.44 2.52
N LEU A 57 -4.17 30.23 3.00
CA LEU A 57 -4.51 28.94 2.38
C LEU A 57 -3.97 28.78 0.95
N ARG A 58 -2.90 29.49 0.62
CA ARG A 58 -2.22 29.39 -0.68
C ARG A 58 -1.09 28.37 -0.60
N PRO A 59 -0.76 27.71 -1.72
CA PRO A 59 0.43 26.87 -1.78
C PRO A 59 1.70 27.64 -1.40
N GLY A 60 2.52 27.04 -0.54
CA GLY A 60 3.77 27.58 -0.03
C GLY A 60 3.90 27.34 1.48
N SER A 61 5.06 26.86 1.90
CA SER A 61 5.38 26.62 3.32
C SER A 61 5.45 27.95 4.09
N ASP A 62 4.85 28.01 5.30
CA ASP A 62 4.97 29.13 6.22
C ASP A 62 5.76 28.80 7.49
N GLY A 63 6.35 27.58 7.56
CA GLY A 63 7.09 27.08 8.71
C GLY A 63 6.22 26.49 9.80
N ARG A 64 4.90 26.37 9.57
CA ARG A 64 3.93 25.76 10.47
C ARG A 64 3.28 24.57 9.81
N ARG A 65 3.00 23.53 10.56
CA ARG A 65 2.34 22.34 10.02
C ARG A 65 0.89 22.66 9.64
N ASP A 66 0.48 22.27 8.44
CA ASP A 66 -0.86 22.55 7.89
C ASP A 66 -1.99 21.99 8.76
N PHE A 67 -1.74 20.89 9.47
CA PHE A 67 -2.72 20.19 10.32
C PHE A 67 -2.44 20.33 11.82
N GLU A 68 -1.68 21.34 12.26
CA GLU A 68 -1.29 21.48 13.69
C GLU A 68 -2.46 21.61 14.67
N ASN A 69 -3.61 22.11 14.21
CA ASN A 69 -4.83 22.29 15.00
C ASN A 69 -5.85 21.17 14.80
N GLU A 70 -5.54 20.15 13.99
CA GLU A 70 -6.43 19.05 13.73
C GLU A 70 -6.22 17.89 14.69
N ARG A 71 -7.30 17.17 14.95
CA ARG A 71 -7.28 15.90 15.67
C ARG A 71 -7.48 14.75 14.70
N PHE A 72 -6.90 13.59 15.02
CA PHE A 72 -6.99 12.42 14.19
C PHE A 72 -7.55 11.23 14.97
N VAL A 73 -8.30 10.38 14.28
CA VAL A 73 -8.70 9.04 14.73
C VAL A 73 -8.09 8.05 13.76
N TYR A 74 -7.17 7.23 14.23
CA TYR A 74 -6.58 6.15 13.44
C TYR A 74 -7.30 4.84 13.70
N LEU A 75 -7.58 4.09 12.63
CA LEU A 75 -8.11 2.73 12.66
C LEU A 75 -7.17 1.81 11.88
N GLY A 76 -6.59 0.81 12.53
CA GLY A 76 -5.90 -0.30 11.90
C GLY A 76 -6.74 -1.56 12.00
N ASP A 77 -7.23 -2.09 10.87
CA ASP A 77 -8.05 -3.32 10.83
C ASP A 77 -7.17 -4.57 10.80
N GLN A 78 -6.28 -4.70 11.81
CA GLN A 78 -5.35 -5.82 11.91
C GLN A 78 -6.02 -7.20 11.96
N ALA A 79 -7.26 -7.27 12.46
CA ALA A 79 -8.02 -8.52 12.56
C ALA A 79 -8.32 -9.13 11.17
N ASN A 80 -8.38 -8.32 10.14
CA ASN A 80 -8.68 -8.71 8.75
C ASN A 80 -7.50 -8.52 7.80
N MET A 81 -6.31 -8.19 8.29
CA MET A 81 -5.08 -8.12 7.50
C MET A 81 -4.63 -9.53 7.07
N PRO A 82 -3.98 -9.69 5.88
CA PRO A 82 -3.60 -8.66 4.90
C PRO A 82 -4.67 -8.47 3.81
N TYR A 83 -5.11 -7.25 3.58
CA TYR A 83 -6.10 -6.91 2.54
C TYR A 83 -5.65 -7.29 1.13
N GLY A 84 -4.34 -7.30 0.87
CA GLY A 84 -3.76 -7.64 -0.44
C GLY A 84 -4.10 -9.03 -0.96
N ASN A 85 -4.46 -9.99 -0.09
CA ASN A 85 -4.73 -11.37 -0.46
C ASN A 85 -6.19 -11.63 -0.89
N TYR A 86 -7.14 -10.82 -0.42
CA TYR A 86 -8.57 -11.09 -0.66
C TYR A 86 -8.95 -11.20 -2.13
N ALA A 87 -8.37 -10.35 -2.99
CA ALA A 87 -8.70 -10.37 -4.41
C ALA A 87 -8.23 -11.64 -5.10
N SER A 88 -7.02 -12.14 -4.79
CA SER A 88 -6.47 -13.38 -5.34
C SER A 88 -7.23 -14.62 -4.86
N GLU A 89 -7.88 -14.53 -3.71
CA GLU A 89 -8.73 -15.58 -3.13
C GLU A 89 -10.20 -15.51 -3.62
N GLY A 90 -10.52 -14.63 -4.56
CA GLY A 90 -11.89 -14.41 -5.04
C GLY A 90 -12.81 -13.70 -4.04
N LYS A 91 -12.26 -13.13 -2.96
CA LYS A 91 -12.99 -12.47 -1.87
C LYS A 91 -13.08 -10.95 -2.01
N GLY A 92 -13.00 -10.41 -3.22
CA GLY A 92 -13.02 -8.96 -3.45
C GLY A 92 -14.27 -8.24 -2.93
N ASN A 93 -15.45 -8.87 -3.00
CA ASN A 93 -16.67 -8.31 -2.44
C ASN A 93 -16.63 -8.26 -0.91
N PHE A 94 -16.07 -9.27 -0.26
CA PHE A 94 -15.88 -9.26 1.19
C PHE A 94 -14.91 -8.17 1.63
N LEU A 95 -13.83 -7.96 0.88
CA LEU A 95 -12.91 -6.84 1.10
C LEU A 95 -13.64 -5.48 1.04
N ARG A 96 -14.49 -5.26 0.03
CA ARG A 96 -15.29 -4.03 -0.08
C ARG A 96 -16.22 -3.84 1.11
N GLU A 97 -16.81 -4.93 1.62
CA GLU A 97 -17.63 -4.91 2.83
C GLU A 97 -16.81 -4.50 4.07
N LEU A 98 -15.59 -5.02 4.24
CA LEU A 98 -14.69 -4.62 5.33
C LEU A 98 -14.39 -3.12 5.28
N ILE A 99 -14.01 -2.61 4.11
CA ILE A 99 -13.71 -1.18 3.91
C ILE A 99 -14.92 -0.30 4.27
N LEU A 100 -16.14 -0.72 3.91
CA LEU A 100 -17.35 -0.02 4.30
C LEU A 100 -17.59 -0.06 5.81
N LYS A 101 -17.32 -1.19 6.47
CA LYS A 101 -17.42 -1.33 7.94
C LYS A 101 -16.45 -0.42 8.66
N ASP A 102 -15.21 -0.30 8.17
CA ASP A 102 -14.20 0.61 8.72
C ASP A 102 -14.66 2.07 8.64
N ALA A 103 -15.20 2.47 7.49
CA ALA A 103 -15.77 3.81 7.33
C ALA A 103 -16.96 4.04 8.28
N ILE A 104 -17.88 3.10 8.42
CA ILE A 104 -19.01 3.19 9.35
C ILE A 104 -18.51 3.29 10.79
N PHE A 105 -17.46 2.57 11.16
CA PHE A 105 -16.83 2.70 12.46
C PHE A 105 -16.31 4.12 12.70
N LEU A 106 -15.61 4.69 11.73
CA LEU A 106 -15.09 6.07 11.81
C LEU A 106 -16.23 7.11 11.91
N LEU A 107 -17.32 6.92 11.19
CA LEU A 107 -18.49 7.79 11.22
C LEU A 107 -19.32 7.66 12.51
N GLY A 108 -19.19 6.54 13.22
CA GLY A 108 -19.90 6.27 14.45
C GLY A 108 -19.14 6.75 15.69
N ASN A 109 -19.81 6.63 16.83
CA ASN A 109 -19.25 7.00 18.15
C ASN A 109 -18.97 5.79 19.05
N ARG A 110 -19.24 4.57 18.58
CA ARG A 110 -19.14 3.33 19.34
C ARG A 110 -17.80 2.64 19.14
N TYR A 111 -17.22 2.14 20.24
CA TYR A 111 -16.07 1.24 20.21
C TYR A 111 -16.04 0.33 21.45
N TRP A 112 -15.23 -0.70 21.40
CA TRP A 112 -14.93 -1.57 22.53
C TRP A 112 -13.59 -1.16 23.13
N PRO A 113 -13.50 -0.79 24.43
CA PRO A 113 -12.26 -0.30 25.02
C PRO A 113 -11.18 -1.37 25.17
N SER A 114 -11.57 -2.65 25.10
CA SER A 114 -10.67 -3.80 25.06
C SER A 114 -11.40 -5.03 24.54
N ASN A 115 -10.64 -6.08 24.21
CA ASN A 115 -11.18 -7.38 23.77
C ASN A 115 -11.91 -8.16 24.88
N ILE A 116 -11.73 -7.80 26.14
CA ILE A 116 -12.40 -8.40 27.31
C ILE A 116 -13.50 -7.50 27.91
N ALA A 117 -13.76 -6.36 27.31
CA ALA A 117 -14.78 -5.44 27.79
C ALA A 117 -16.19 -6.10 27.67
N SER A 118 -17.02 -5.97 28.69
CA SER A 118 -18.38 -6.50 28.73
C SER A 118 -19.41 -5.66 27.96
N ARG A 119 -19.07 -4.38 27.66
CA ARG A 119 -19.95 -3.46 26.95
C ARG A 119 -19.16 -2.45 26.12
N PRO A 120 -19.72 -1.95 24.99
CA PRO A 120 -19.11 -0.87 24.23
C PRO A 120 -19.25 0.47 24.96
N ILE A 121 -18.40 1.42 24.54
CA ILE A 121 -18.44 2.84 24.93
C ILE A 121 -18.90 3.65 23.70
N PHE A 122 -19.46 4.85 23.93
CA PHE A 122 -20.09 5.69 22.91
C PHE A 122 -19.57 7.13 22.94
N ASP A 123 -18.31 7.34 23.24
CA ASP A 123 -17.66 8.65 23.37
C ASP A 123 -16.59 8.93 22.31
N LYS A 124 -16.38 7.99 21.36
CA LYS A 124 -15.52 8.23 20.19
C LYS A 124 -16.18 9.30 19.32
N PRO A 125 -15.48 10.42 18.98
CA PRO A 125 -16.04 11.38 18.05
C PRO A 125 -16.17 10.77 16.63
N PRO A 126 -17.25 11.07 15.89
CA PRO A 126 -17.30 10.83 14.45
C PRO A 126 -16.28 11.72 13.73
N VAL A 127 -15.95 11.40 12.47
CA VAL A 127 -14.90 12.09 11.72
C VAL A 127 -15.49 13.00 10.62
N LYS A 128 -14.84 14.14 10.33
CA LYS A 128 -15.26 15.10 9.29
C LYS A 128 -14.67 14.80 7.90
N ALA A 129 -13.68 13.92 7.81
CA ALA A 129 -13.07 13.46 6.59
C ALA A 129 -12.49 12.06 6.81
N ILE A 130 -12.35 11.27 5.75
CA ILE A 130 -11.72 9.95 5.79
C ILE A 130 -10.55 9.92 4.82
N VAL A 131 -9.38 9.56 5.34
CA VAL A 131 -8.18 9.21 4.56
C VAL A 131 -8.03 7.69 4.56
N ILE A 132 -8.10 7.09 3.37
CA ILE A 132 -7.81 5.68 3.19
C ILE A 132 -6.30 5.55 2.97
N ALA A 133 -5.57 5.22 4.04
CA ALA A 133 -4.12 5.07 4.00
C ALA A 133 -3.71 3.77 3.29
N CYS A 134 -4.53 2.71 3.39
CA CYS A 134 -4.28 1.43 2.72
C CYS A 134 -4.41 1.56 1.20
N ASN A 135 -3.37 1.14 0.46
CA ASN A 135 -3.38 1.13 -1.00
C ASN A 135 -4.42 0.17 -1.57
N THR A 136 -4.50 -1.05 -1.01
CA THR A 136 -5.50 -2.04 -1.43
C THR A 136 -6.92 -1.54 -1.13
N ALA A 137 -7.17 -0.99 0.07
CA ALA A 137 -8.48 -0.44 0.40
C ALA A 137 -8.86 0.75 -0.50
N THR A 138 -7.90 1.62 -0.84
CA THR A 138 -8.12 2.69 -1.82
C THR A 138 -8.53 2.12 -3.17
N ALA A 139 -7.79 1.11 -3.66
CA ALA A 139 -8.01 0.53 -4.98
C ALA A 139 -9.38 -0.15 -5.14
N TYR A 140 -9.89 -0.76 -4.06
CA TYR A 140 -11.14 -1.53 -4.10
C TYR A 140 -12.36 -0.81 -3.53
N GLY A 141 -12.20 0.16 -2.62
CA GLY A 141 -13.30 0.71 -1.84
C GLY A 141 -13.51 2.22 -1.95
N LEU A 142 -12.56 2.99 -2.51
CA LEU A 142 -12.67 4.45 -2.54
C LEU A 142 -13.96 4.95 -3.22
N GLU A 143 -14.27 4.41 -4.39
CA GLU A 143 -15.47 4.82 -5.13
C GLU A 143 -16.75 4.36 -4.44
N ASP A 144 -16.76 3.17 -3.83
CA ASP A 144 -17.89 2.69 -3.04
C ASP A 144 -18.14 3.59 -1.83
N LEU A 145 -17.10 4.03 -1.15
CA LEU A 145 -17.21 4.96 -0.03
C LEU A 145 -17.73 6.33 -0.48
N ARG A 146 -17.20 6.87 -1.57
CA ARG A 146 -17.69 8.13 -2.14
C ARG A 146 -19.16 8.03 -2.52
N GLN A 147 -19.57 6.92 -3.12
CA GLN A 147 -20.97 6.66 -3.45
C GLN A 147 -21.83 6.50 -2.19
N ALA A 148 -21.34 5.79 -1.17
CA ALA A 148 -22.04 5.64 0.10
C ALA A 148 -22.27 7.00 0.79
N MET A 149 -21.27 7.89 0.83
CA MET A 149 -21.42 9.23 1.39
C MET A 149 -22.53 10.02 0.67
N LYS A 150 -22.60 9.94 -0.66
CA LYS A 150 -23.66 10.57 -1.45
C LYS A 150 -25.05 10.01 -1.11
N ILE A 151 -25.17 8.67 -1.05
CA ILE A 151 -26.44 8.00 -0.74
C ILE A 151 -26.90 8.34 0.69
N TRP A 152 -25.99 8.39 1.64
CA TRP A 152 -26.29 8.72 3.04
C TRP A 152 -26.51 10.21 3.29
N GLY A 153 -26.23 11.07 2.30
CA GLY A 153 -26.34 12.52 2.42
C GLY A 153 -25.32 13.12 3.41
N ILE A 154 -24.13 12.52 3.48
CA ILE A 154 -23.03 12.94 4.38
C ILE A 154 -22.00 13.71 3.56
N PRO A 155 -21.82 15.03 3.82
CA PRO A 155 -20.96 15.88 3.00
C PRO A 155 -19.50 15.84 3.49
N ILE A 156 -18.93 14.66 3.72
CA ILE A 156 -17.53 14.51 4.12
C ILE A 156 -16.64 14.12 2.94
N LEU A 157 -15.38 14.56 3.00
CA LEU A 157 -14.36 14.22 2.02
C LEU A 157 -13.83 12.81 2.27
N VAL A 158 -13.72 12.02 1.20
CA VAL A 158 -13.01 10.73 1.22
C VAL A 158 -11.88 10.77 0.20
N VAL A 159 -10.65 10.60 0.66
CA VAL A 159 -9.43 10.59 -0.16
C VAL A 159 -8.68 9.29 0.01
N GLY A 160 -7.98 8.86 -1.03
CA GLY A 160 -7.16 7.65 -1.02
C GLY A 160 -5.72 7.93 -1.44
N VAL A 161 -4.80 7.11 -0.95
CA VAL A 161 -3.35 7.29 -1.18
C VAL A 161 -2.90 6.99 -2.61
N VAL A 162 -3.64 6.17 -3.36
CA VAL A 162 -3.29 5.85 -4.75
C VAL A 162 -3.31 7.09 -5.64
N GLU A 163 -4.33 7.95 -5.47
CA GLU A 163 -4.41 9.23 -6.21
C GLU A 163 -3.30 10.20 -5.80
N ALA A 164 -2.91 10.19 -4.51
CA ALA A 164 -1.81 11.01 -4.01
C ALA A 164 -0.47 10.55 -4.61
N GLY A 165 -0.19 9.25 -4.59
CA GLY A 165 1.00 8.68 -5.22
C GLY A 165 1.08 8.95 -6.71
N ALA A 166 -0.04 8.87 -7.43
CA ALA A 166 -0.11 9.18 -8.85
C ALA A 166 0.18 10.67 -9.15
N ARG A 167 -0.27 11.59 -8.29
CA ARG A 167 0.11 13.01 -8.39
C ARG A 167 1.61 13.22 -8.15
N GLY A 168 2.19 12.55 -7.15
CA GLY A 168 3.64 12.59 -6.91
C GLY A 168 4.45 12.13 -8.13
N VAL A 169 4.03 11.07 -8.82
CA VAL A 169 4.65 10.66 -10.09
C VAL A 169 4.51 11.76 -11.16
N ALA A 170 3.32 12.33 -11.30
CA ALA A 170 3.12 13.42 -12.28
C ALA A 170 3.96 14.66 -11.97
N GLU A 171 4.19 14.99 -10.70
CA GLU A 171 5.05 16.08 -10.26
C GLU A 171 6.54 15.79 -10.52
N ALA A 172 6.99 14.55 -10.27
CA ALA A 172 8.37 14.12 -10.46
C ALA A 172 8.81 14.12 -11.94
N ILE A 173 7.88 13.91 -12.89
CA ILE A 173 8.17 13.95 -14.33
C ILE A 173 8.27 15.40 -14.79
N ALA A 174 9.43 15.85 -15.28
CA ALA A 174 9.55 17.18 -15.89
C ALA A 174 8.89 17.24 -17.27
N PRO A 175 8.35 18.40 -17.70
CA PRO A 175 7.68 18.52 -19.00
C PRO A 175 8.60 18.23 -20.20
N SER A 176 9.90 18.50 -20.05
CA SER A 176 10.93 18.31 -21.08
C SER A 176 11.51 16.90 -21.10
N ASP A 177 11.11 16.04 -20.16
CA ASP A 177 11.70 14.73 -20.03
C ASP A 177 11.33 13.82 -21.22
N GLY A 178 12.30 13.02 -21.60
CA GLY A 178 12.13 11.96 -22.58
C GLY A 178 11.17 10.86 -22.10
N ARG A 179 11.36 9.65 -22.66
CA ARG A 179 10.63 8.46 -22.14
C ARG A 179 11.19 8.09 -20.77
N ARG A 180 10.29 7.78 -19.82
CA ARG A 180 10.61 7.37 -18.47
C ARG A 180 9.98 6.03 -18.12
N GLY A 181 10.63 5.27 -17.25
CA GLY A 181 10.11 4.03 -16.70
C GLY A 181 9.69 4.23 -15.24
N VAL A 182 8.44 3.92 -14.94
CA VAL A 182 7.88 3.94 -13.59
C VAL A 182 7.60 2.52 -13.13
N ALA A 183 8.26 2.11 -12.06
CA ALA A 183 7.99 0.85 -11.38
C ALA A 183 6.99 1.05 -10.23
N ILE A 184 6.09 0.10 -10.07
CA ILE A 184 5.15 0.07 -8.94
C ILE A 184 5.39 -1.22 -8.19
N LEU A 185 5.87 -1.11 -6.95
CA LEU A 185 5.92 -2.21 -5.99
C LEU A 185 4.72 -2.08 -5.06
N ALA A 186 3.83 -3.04 -5.06
CA ALA A 186 2.61 -3.02 -4.25
C ALA A 186 2.18 -4.44 -3.86
N THR A 187 1.11 -4.59 -3.10
CA THR A 187 0.53 -5.91 -2.87
C THR A 187 -0.04 -6.49 -4.17
N THR A 188 -0.17 -7.81 -4.24
CA THR A 188 -0.80 -8.49 -5.39
C THR A 188 -2.19 -7.94 -5.68
N GLY A 189 -3.01 -7.69 -4.66
CA GLY A 189 -4.34 -7.10 -4.81
C GLY A 189 -4.30 -5.70 -5.40
N THR A 190 -3.42 -4.82 -4.91
CA THR A 190 -3.26 -3.47 -5.46
C THR A 190 -2.86 -3.51 -6.93
N CYS A 191 -1.90 -4.35 -7.32
CA CYS A 191 -1.48 -4.50 -8.71
C CYS A 191 -2.60 -5.04 -9.60
N SER A 192 -3.33 -6.06 -9.14
CA SER A 192 -4.44 -6.67 -9.89
C SER A 192 -5.59 -5.71 -10.15
N SER A 193 -5.81 -4.72 -9.30
CA SER A 193 -6.83 -3.68 -9.49
C SER A 193 -6.54 -2.73 -10.64
N MET A 194 -5.27 -2.61 -11.07
CA MET A 194 -4.78 -1.63 -12.03
C MET A 194 -5.03 -0.16 -11.60
N ALA A 195 -5.21 0.09 -10.29
CA ALA A 195 -5.54 1.41 -9.79
C ALA A 195 -4.41 2.42 -10.02
N TYR A 196 -3.15 2.03 -9.74
CA TYR A 196 -2.00 2.91 -9.96
C TYR A 196 -1.78 3.27 -11.43
N PRO A 197 -1.71 2.35 -12.40
CA PRO A 197 -1.58 2.69 -13.81
C PRO A 197 -2.66 3.65 -14.30
N LYS A 198 -3.92 3.42 -13.90
CA LYS A 198 -5.04 4.29 -14.25
C LYS A 198 -4.87 5.69 -13.65
N ALA A 199 -4.54 5.78 -12.37
CA ALA A 199 -4.38 7.05 -11.66
C ALA A 199 -3.17 7.84 -12.21
N ILE A 200 -2.03 7.17 -12.47
CA ILE A 200 -0.84 7.80 -13.04
C ILE A 200 -1.13 8.34 -14.43
N ASN A 201 -1.75 7.54 -15.31
CA ASN A 201 -2.11 7.97 -16.67
C ASN A 201 -3.01 9.21 -16.62
N THR A 202 -3.98 9.23 -15.70
CA THR A 202 -4.89 10.37 -15.52
C THR A 202 -4.13 11.60 -15.03
N SER A 203 -3.32 11.47 -13.96
CA SER A 203 -2.60 12.60 -13.36
C SER A 203 -1.57 13.20 -14.30
N VAL A 204 -0.79 12.34 -15.00
CA VAL A 204 0.22 12.78 -15.98
C VAL A 204 -0.45 13.43 -17.19
N GLY A 205 -1.57 12.86 -17.68
CA GLY A 205 -2.37 13.43 -18.77
C GLY A 205 -2.94 14.81 -18.43
N LEU A 206 -3.50 14.98 -17.22
CA LEU A 206 -3.99 16.28 -16.73
C LEU A 206 -2.88 17.31 -16.59
N ALA A 207 -1.66 16.88 -16.26
CA ALA A 207 -0.48 17.74 -16.21
C ALA A 207 0.09 18.07 -17.61
N GLY A 208 -0.47 17.55 -18.70
CA GLY A 208 0.01 17.76 -20.07
C GLY A 208 1.36 17.11 -20.34
N LYS A 209 1.75 16.11 -19.56
CA LYS A 209 3.04 15.44 -19.64
C LYS A 209 2.95 14.11 -20.40
N ARG A 210 4.09 13.60 -20.85
CA ARG A 210 4.15 12.32 -21.56
C ARG A 210 3.95 11.16 -20.56
N VAL A 211 3.04 10.25 -20.90
CA VAL A 211 2.78 9.05 -20.09
C VAL A 211 4.01 8.15 -20.05
N PRO A 212 4.49 7.74 -18.86
CA PRO A 212 5.65 6.86 -18.71
C PRO A 212 5.35 5.42 -19.11
N GLU A 213 6.41 4.61 -19.32
CA GLU A 213 6.27 3.16 -19.32
C GLU A 213 6.07 2.68 -17.89
N ILE A 214 4.97 1.96 -17.62
CA ILE A 214 4.61 1.54 -16.27
C ILE A 214 4.74 0.03 -16.16
N ILE A 215 5.47 -0.44 -15.15
CA ILE A 215 5.55 -1.86 -14.79
C ILE A 215 5.13 -2.02 -13.33
N GLN A 216 4.42 -3.12 -13.03
CA GLN A 216 3.97 -3.43 -11.66
C GLN A 216 4.48 -4.80 -11.22
N GLN A 217 4.91 -4.87 -9.95
CA GLN A 217 5.20 -6.11 -9.24
C GLN A 217 4.32 -6.20 -8.00
N GLY A 218 3.49 -7.24 -7.98
CA GLY A 218 2.73 -7.62 -6.79
C GLY A 218 3.61 -8.43 -5.86
N SER A 219 3.91 -7.87 -4.72
CA SER A 219 4.68 -8.54 -3.67
C SER A 219 3.83 -9.55 -2.93
N VAL A 220 4.38 -10.73 -2.73
CA VAL A 220 3.80 -11.78 -1.88
C VAL A 220 4.64 -11.89 -0.61
N GLY A 221 4.10 -11.40 0.50
CA GLY A 221 4.67 -11.59 1.83
C GLY A 221 5.56 -10.48 2.36
N LEU A 222 6.05 -9.51 1.56
CA LEU A 222 6.92 -8.45 2.08
C LEU A 222 6.24 -7.64 3.20
N ALA A 223 4.97 -7.29 3.06
CA ALA A 223 4.23 -6.58 4.11
C ALA A 223 4.13 -7.41 5.40
N GLY A 224 3.80 -8.71 5.30
CA GLY A 224 3.78 -9.63 6.44
C GLY A 224 5.16 -9.83 7.05
N ALA A 225 6.20 -9.92 6.22
CA ALA A 225 7.59 -10.02 6.69
C ALA A 225 8.03 -8.77 7.49
N ILE A 226 7.59 -7.58 7.08
CA ILE A 226 7.84 -6.32 7.81
C ILE A 226 7.14 -6.34 9.18
N GLU A 227 5.94 -6.89 9.26
CA GLU A 227 5.21 -7.03 10.53
C GLU A 227 5.69 -8.23 11.39
N GLY A 228 6.61 -9.04 10.89
CA GLY A 228 7.10 -10.22 11.61
C GLY A 228 6.10 -11.38 11.65
N ASP A 229 5.19 -11.46 10.66
CA ASP A 229 4.19 -12.53 10.56
C ASP A 229 4.90 -13.88 10.32
N PRO A 230 4.69 -14.88 11.22
CA PRO A 230 5.31 -16.21 11.13
C PRO A 230 5.04 -16.97 9.82
N ALA A 231 4.01 -16.60 9.07
CA ALA A 231 3.75 -17.16 7.75
C ALA A 231 4.78 -16.72 6.70
N TYR A 232 5.58 -15.69 6.98
CA TYR A 232 6.55 -15.12 6.03
C TYR A 232 7.98 -15.06 6.57
N VAL A 233 8.17 -14.82 7.87
CA VAL A 233 9.47 -14.79 8.52
C VAL A 233 9.41 -15.52 9.86
N THR A 234 10.49 -16.16 10.26
CA THR A 234 10.61 -16.84 11.56
C THR A 234 11.92 -16.47 12.24
N SER A 235 11.85 -16.20 13.53
CA SER A 235 13.03 -15.98 14.38
C SER A 235 13.61 -17.28 14.95
N ASP A 236 12.93 -18.41 14.72
CA ASP A 236 13.28 -19.70 15.32
C ASP A 236 13.75 -20.70 14.27
N ASP A 237 15.07 -20.88 14.16
CA ASP A 237 15.70 -21.84 13.26
C ASP A 237 15.25 -23.30 13.53
N SER A 238 14.73 -23.58 14.73
CA SER A 238 14.24 -24.90 15.11
C SER A 238 12.88 -25.25 14.49
N LYS A 239 12.10 -24.24 14.04
CA LYS A 239 10.81 -24.40 13.37
C LYS A 239 10.91 -24.55 11.86
N SER A 240 12.09 -24.65 11.30
CA SER A 240 12.33 -24.90 9.87
C SER A 240 11.69 -26.20 9.34
N GLY A 241 11.05 -26.99 10.21
CA GLY A 241 10.42 -28.27 9.90
C GLY A 241 8.94 -28.23 9.51
N ASP A 242 8.16 -27.21 9.88
CA ASP A 242 6.75 -27.12 9.49
C ASP A 242 6.57 -26.33 8.19
N LEU A 243 6.76 -27.03 7.09
CA LEU A 243 6.75 -26.51 5.74
C LEU A 243 5.35 -26.08 5.25
N THR A 244 4.31 -26.43 5.99
CA THR A 244 2.91 -26.26 5.57
C THR A 244 2.37 -24.85 5.83
N ALA A 245 3.01 -24.07 6.70
CA ALA A 245 2.54 -22.74 7.10
C ALA A 245 3.18 -21.60 6.29
N TYR A 246 4.32 -21.81 5.62
CA TYR A 246 5.00 -20.74 4.87
C TYR A 246 4.24 -20.35 3.60
N GLN A 247 3.96 -19.05 3.44
CA GLN A 247 3.17 -18.49 2.34
C GLN A 247 3.96 -17.53 1.43
N GLY A 248 5.25 -17.35 1.70
CA GLY A 248 6.12 -16.48 0.93
C GLY A 248 6.67 -17.11 -0.37
N PRO A 249 7.60 -16.40 -1.05
CA PRO A 249 8.24 -16.89 -2.25
C PRO A 249 9.05 -18.18 -2.01
N SER A 250 8.83 -19.17 -2.87
CA SER A 250 9.59 -20.44 -2.87
C SER A 250 9.57 -21.06 -4.27
N VAL A 251 10.41 -22.06 -4.54
CA VAL A 251 10.41 -22.78 -5.83
C VAL A 251 9.07 -23.49 -6.08
N GLN A 252 8.38 -23.93 -5.02
CA GLN A 252 7.08 -24.61 -5.12
C GLN A 252 5.88 -23.65 -5.11
N SER A 253 6.09 -22.37 -4.82
CA SER A 253 5.01 -21.40 -4.78
C SER A 253 4.45 -21.16 -6.18
N THR A 254 3.13 -21.28 -6.33
CA THR A 254 2.44 -20.91 -7.57
C THR A 254 2.19 -19.41 -7.69
N ALA A 255 2.08 -18.72 -6.54
CA ALA A 255 1.81 -17.29 -6.49
C ALA A 255 3.09 -16.44 -6.61
N ALA A 256 4.21 -16.95 -6.08
CA ALA A 256 5.50 -16.26 -6.06
C ALA A 256 6.65 -17.26 -6.22
N PRO A 257 6.81 -17.85 -7.44
CA PRO A 257 7.84 -18.84 -7.68
C PRO A 257 9.23 -18.21 -7.66
N ILE A 258 10.17 -18.84 -6.94
CA ILE A 258 11.59 -18.56 -7.09
C ILE A 258 12.10 -19.36 -8.29
N ASP A 259 12.56 -18.66 -9.33
CA ASP A 259 13.18 -19.33 -10.49
C ASP A 259 14.62 -19.72 -10.15
N SER A 260 14.87 -21.01 -10.00
CA SER A 260 16.20 -21.53 -9.69
C SER A 260 17.25 -21.21 -10.77
N ALA A 261 16.84 -21.00 -12.04
CA ALA A 261 17.73 -20.54 -13.10
C ALA A 261 18.28 -19.13 -12.84
N HIS A 262 17.54 -18.32 -12.08
CA HIS A 262 17.93 -16.98 -11.69
C HIS A 262 18.57 -16.90 -10.31
N ALA A 263 18.92 -18.03 -9.67
CA ALA A 263 19.44 -18.09 -8.30
C ALA A 263 20.54 -17.05 -8.01
N LYS A 264 21.51 -16.93 -8.94
CA LYS A 264 22.61 -15.96 -8.80
C LYS A 264 22.16 -14.51 -8.98
N ARG A 265 21.12 -14.26 -9.78
CA ARG A 265 20.61 -12.91 -10.09
C ARG A 265 19.85 -12.31 -8.93
N TYR A 266 19.17 -13.14 -8.11
CA TYR A 266 18.54 -12.67 -6.88
C TYR A 266 19.55 -12.06 -5.90
N GLY A 267 20.78 -12.63 -5.84
CA GLY A 267 21.79 -12.19 -4.91
C GLY A 267 21.35 -12.31 -3.44
N PHE A 268 20.56 -13.34 -3.11
CA PHE A 268 20.05 -13.56 -1.76
C PHE A 268 21.17 -13.67 -0.74
N GLU A 269 20.96 -13.08 0.42
CA GLU A 269 21.81 -13.27 1.59
C GLU A 269 21.53 -14.64 2.21
N GLU A 270 22.56 -15.45 2.40
CA GLU A 270 22.40 -16.80 2.97
C GLU A 270 21.79 -16.78 4.37
N SER A 271 22.15 -15.78 5.19
CA SER A 271 21.58 -15.58 6.53
C SER A 271 20.07 -15.26 6.53
N GLY A 272 19.55 -14.78 5.41
CA GLY A 272 18.14 -14.46 5.21
C GLY A 272 17.35 -15.54 4.45
N LEU A 273 17.92 -16.74 4.32
CA LEU A 273 17.27 -17.91 3.72
C LEU A 273 17.06 -18.99 4.78
N SER A 274 15.85 -19.53 4.83
CA SER A 274 15.62 -20.83 5.46
C SER A 274 15.74 -21.91 4.39
N GLY A 275 16.30 -23.07 4.77
CA GLY A 275 16.62 -24.17 3.86
C GLY A 275 18.13 -24.29 3.61
N HIS A 276 18.53 -25.28 2.80
CA HIS A 276 19.93 -25.56 2.56
C HIS A 276 20.48 -24.66 1.45
N PRO A 277 21.57 -23.88 1.65
CA PRO A 277 22.05 -22.90 0.67
C PRO A 277 22.38 -23.49 -0.72
N LYS A 278 22.80 -24.74 -0.77
CA LYS A 278 23.15 -25.45 -2.04
C LYS A 278 21.96 -26.02 -2.80
N TYR A 279 20.77 -26.02 -2.20
CA TYR A 279 19.56 -26.62 -2.77
C TYR A 279 18.49 -25.55 -2.94
N PRO A 280 18.47 -24.80 -4.07
CA PRO A 280 17.51 -23.72 -4.31
C PRO A 280 16.04 -24.14 -4.13
N GLU A 281 15.74 -25.42 -4.41
CA GLU A 281 14.42 -26.00 -4.19
C GLU A 281 13.95 -26.00 -2.73
N SER A 282 14.87 -25.85 -1.77
CA SER A 282 14.55 -25.73 -0.35
C SER A 282 14.42 -24.30 0.13
N TRP A 283 14.76 -23.31 -0.71
CA TRP A 283 14.80 -21.91 -0.28
C TRP A 283 13.43 -21.35 0.09
N ARG A 284 13.43 -20.62 1.19
CA ARG A 284 12.37 -19.73 1.64
C ARG A 284 12.98 -18.45 2.11
N LEU A 285 12.36 -17.35 1.78
CA LEU A 285 12.86 -16.05 2.22
C LEU A 285 12.52 -15.86 3.69
N ASN A 286 13.52 -15.47 4.47
CA ASN A 286 13.41 -15.24 5.91
C ASN A 286 14.04 -13.91 6.34
N SER A 287 14.15 -12.96 5.41
CA SER A 287 14.60 -11.60 5.71
C SER A 287 13.95 -10.60 4.75
N ILE A 288 13.73 -9.40 5.24
CA ILE A 288 13.19 -8.27 4.46
C ILE A 288 14.06 -7.99 3.24
N SER A 289 15.40 -8.01 3.39
CA SER A 289 16.34 -7.80 2.27
C SER A 289 16.12 -8.81 1.15
N ASN A 290 15.92 -10.11 1.47
CA ASN A 290 15.69 -11.13 0.45
C ASN A 290 14.30 -10.99 -0.22
N TYR A 291 13.27 -10.58 0.53
CA TYR A 291 11.99 -10.22 -0.07
C TYR A 291 12.11 -9.05 -1.05
N ALA A 292 12.83 -7.98 -0.67
CA ALA A 292 13.08 -6.83 -1.56
C ALA A 292 13.84 -7.26 -2.83
N ARG A 293 14.87 -8.08 -2.71
CA ARG A 293 15.63 -8.62 -3.86
C ARG A 293 14.78 -9.47 -4.78
N TYR A 294 13.92 -10.32 -4.21
CA TYR A 294 12.98 -11.12 -4.98
C TYR A 294 12.03 -10.23 -5.79
N ASP A 295 11.40 -9.25 -5.14
CA ASP A 295 10.43 -8.37 -5.79
C ASP A 295 11.08 -7.51 -6.86
N VAL A 296 12.27 -6.95 -6.61
CA VAL A 296 13.00 -6.11 -7.56
C VAL A 296 13.45 -6.92 -8.78
N LEU A 297 14.06 -8.09 -8.60
CA LEU A 297 14.43 -8.93 -9.75
C LEU A 297 13.20 -9.34 -10.55
N SER A 298 12.14 -9.80 -9.87
CA SER A 298 10.89 -10.21 -10.52
C SER A 298 10.26 -9.07 -11.34
N LEU A 299 10.30 -7.84 -10.83
CA LEU A 299 9.83 -6.66 -11.54
C LEU A 299 10.66 -6.37 -12.78
N VAL A 300 11.99 -6.34 -12.65
CA VAL A 300 12.89 -5.98 -13.74
C VAL A 300 12.90 -7.07 -14.83
N GLU A 301 12.84 -8.35 -14.46
CA GLU A 301 12.71 -9.44 -15.43
C GLU A 301 11.37 -9.39 -16.18
N LYS A 302 10.28 -9.09 -15.48
CA LYS A 302 8.97 -8.86 -16.11
C LYS A 302 9.02 -7.68 -17.08
N TYR A 303 9.67 -6.58 -16.70
CA TYR A 303 9.83 -5.40 -17.55
C TYR A 303 10.65 -5.73 -18.80
N ARG A 304 11.76 -6.44 -18.65
CA ARG A 304 12.60 -6.91 -19.74
C ARG A 304 11.84 -7.84 -20.71
N ALA A 305 11.09 -8.80 -20.15
CA ALA A 305 10.28 -9.73 -20.94
C ALA A 305 9.15 -9.04 -21.72
N ALA A 306 8.61 -7.93 -21.19
CA ALA A 306 7.63 -7.10 -21.86
C ALA A 306 8.24 -6.18 -22.93
N GLY A 307 9.55 -6.22 -23.19
CA GLY A 307 10.23 -5.38 -24.16
C GLY A 307 10.50 -3.95 -23.67
N GLY A 308 10.56 -3.73 -22.35
CA GLY A 308 10.92 -2.45 -21.77
C GLY A 308 12.32 -2.02 -22.20
N THR A 309 12.45 -0.78 -22.63
CA THR A 309 13.71 -0.22 -23.17
C THR A 309 14.13 1.07 -22.50
N VAL A 310 13.26 1.64 -21.71
CA VAL A 310 13.50 2.91 -21.00
C VAL A 310 13.97 2.59 -19.57
N PRO A 311 15.00 3.27 -19.04
CA PRO A 311 15.40 3.05 -17.67
C PRO A 311 14.25 3.33 -16.68
N ILE A 312 14.06 2.43 -15.72
CA ILE A 312 13.23 2.69 -14.54
C ILE A 312 13.97 3.71 -13.70
N ASP A 313 13.39 4.87 -13.50
CA ASP A 313 13.98 5.99 -12.73
C ASP A 313 13.07 6.45 -11.59
N THR A 314 11.87 5.91 -11.52
CA THR A 314 10.90 6.24 -10.49
C THR A 314 10.28 4.94 -9.95
N VAL A 315 10.26 4.80 -8.64
CA VAL A 315 9.62 3.66 -7.95
C VAL A 315 8.52 4.18 -7.05
N VAL A 316 7.31 3.67 -7.26
CA VAL A 316 6.16 3.92 -6.39
C VAL A 316 6.08 2.79 -5.36
N LEU A 317 6.19 3.14 -4.08
CA LEU A 317 5.99 2.23 -2.97
C LEU A 317 4.48 2.15 -2.66
N GLY A 318 3.78 1.29 -3.41
CA GLY A 318 2.33 1.17 -3.43
C GLY A 318 1.75 0.29 -2.31
N CYS A 319 2.43 0.24 -1.17
CA CYS A 319 1.98 -0.38 0.08
C CYS A 319 2.50 0.47 1.25
N THR A 320 1.68 0.69 2.26
CA THR A 320 2.00 1.52 3.44
C THR A 320 3.18 0.99 4.26
N HIS A 321 3.50 -0.29 4.13
CA HIS A 321 4.66 -0.90 4.80
C HIS A 321 5.97 -0.65 4.07
N PHE A 322 5.95 -0.49 2.75
CA PHE A 322 7.19 -0.47 1.95
C PHE A 322 8.09 0.75 2.19
N PRO A 323 7.58 1.94 2.56
CA PRO A 323 8.44 3.05 2.98
C PRO A 323 9.35 2.71 4.18
N LEU A 324 8.93 1.79 5.07
CA LEU A 324 9.71 1.34 6.23
C LEU A 324 10.98 0.58 5.83
N VAL A 325 11.03 0.06 4.60
CA VAL A 325 12.12 -0.75 4.05
C VAL A 325 12.63 -0.18 2.72
N GLN A 326 12.49 1.14 2.56
CA GLN A 326 12.93 1.85 1.35
C GLN A 326 14.42 1.61 1.05
N ALA A 327 15.26 1.58 2.09
CA ALA A 327 16.70 1.37 1.95
C ALA A 327 17.03 -0.01 1.36
N GLU A 328 16.33 -1.06 1.79
CA GLU A 328 16.49 -2.42 1.28
C GLU A 328 16.05 -2.52 -0.18
N ILE A 329 14.94 -1.86 -0.54
CA ILE A 329 14.45 -1.81 -1.92
C ILE A 329 15.45 -1.07 -2.82
N GLN A 330 15.95 0.11 -2.40
CA GLN A 330 16.96 0.87 -3.14
C GLN A 330 18.25 0.08 -3.29
N SER A 331 18.71 -0.58 -2.23
CA SER A 331 19.88 -1.47 -2.26
C SER A 331 19.71 -2.61 -3.26
N ALA A 332 18.53 -3.22 -3.32
CA ALA A 332 18.22 -4.30 -4.26
C ALA A 332 18.29 -3.81 -5.73
N PHE A 333 17.74 -2.64 -6.05
CA PHE A 333 17.88 -2.02 -7.37
C PHE A 333 19.32 -1.70 -7.73
N ALA A 334 20.09 -1.11 -6.81
CA ALA A 334 21.50 -0.77 -7.03
C ALA A 334 22.35 -2.03 -7.27
N GLN A 335 22.16 -3.08 -6.48
CA GLN A 335 22.87 -4.35 -6.62
C GLN A 335 22.51 -5.02 -7.96
N LEU A 336 21.22 -5.05 -8.34
CA LEU A 336 20.79 -5.65 -9.60
C LEU A 336 21.37 -4.89 -10.80
N ARG A 337 21.40 -3.56 -10.75
CA ARG A 337 22.00 -2.73 -11.80
C ARG A 337 23.47 -3.05 -12.04
N GLU A 338 24.23 -3.32 -10.99
CA GLU A 338 25.66 -3.64 -11.07
C GLU A 338 25.95 -5.13 -11.24
N TYR A 339 24.91 -5.98 -11.23
CA TYR A 339 25.05 -7.42 -11.42
C TYR A 339 25.76 -7.74 -12.75
N ARG A 340 26.68 -8.71 -12.71
CA ARG A 340 27.43 -9.16 -13.89
C ARG A 340 27.20 -10.63 -14.17
N GLU A 341 27.00 -10.93 -15.43
CA GLU A 341 26.89 -12.29 -15.96
C GLU A 341 27.69 -12.38 -17.24
N ASP A 342 28.66 -13.29 -17.31
CA ASP A 342 29.56 -13.48 -18.44
C ASP A 342 30.23 -12.18 -18.94
N GLY A 343 30.61 -11.30 -18.00
CA GLY A 343 31.25 -10.01 -18.28
C GLY A 343 30.28 -8.87 -18.66
N HIS A 344 28.98 -9.14 -18.83
CA HIS A 344 27.96 -8.16 -19.18
C HIS A 344 27.16 -7.72 -17.94
N GLN A 345 26.53 -6.54 -18.01
CA GLN A 345 25.59 -6.02 -17.01
C GLN A 345 24.19 -5.97 -17.59
N PRO A 346 23.42 -7.07 -17.48
CA PRO A 346 22.16 -7.23 -18.23
C PRO A 346 21.05 -6.28 -17.82
N TYR A 347 21.16 -5.64 -16.65
CA TYR A 347 20.13 -4.75 -16.10
C TYR A 347 20.51 -3.27 -16.12
N ARG A 348 21.77 -2.93 -16.44
CA ARG A 348 22.29 -1.57 -16.36
C ARG A 348 21.52 -0.55 -17.19
N SER A 349 21.01 -0.96 -18.36
CA SER A 349 20.21 -0.09 -19.23
C SER A 349 18.73 -0.01 -18.83
N LEU A 350 18.25 -0.90 -17.95
CA LEU A 350 16.87 -0.98 -17.50
C LEU A 350 16.63 -0.28 -16.16
N ILE A 351 17.69 0.07 -15.44
CA ILE A 351 17.63 0.67 -14.12
C ILE A 351 18.46 1.98 -14.17
N ALA A 352 17.88 3.10 -13.80
CA ALA A 352 18.58 4.36 -13.73
C ALA A 352 19.68 4.37 -12.65
N ASN A 353 20.56 5.36 -12.68
CA ASN A 353 21.65 5.49 -11.73
C ASN A 353 21.15 5.94 -10.35
N GLU A 354 20.08 6.74 -10.36
CA GLU A 354 19.39 7.21 -9.15
C GLU A 354 17.92 6.81 -9.24
N ILE A 355 17.41 6.16 -8.20
CA ILE A 355 16.04 5.72 -8.06
C ILE A 355 15.50 6.15 -6.69
#